data_0a5912dffc8787c07694478a92486747
#
_entry.id   0a5912dffc8787c07694478a92486747
#
_cell.length_a   1.000
_cell.length_b   1.000
_cell.length_c   1.000
_cell.angle_alpha   90.00
_cell.angle_beta   90.00
_cell.angle_gamma   90.00
#
_symmetry.space_group_name_H-M   'P 1'
#
loop_
_entity.id
_entity.type
_entity.pdbx_description
1 polymer ?
#
loop_
_entity_poly.entity_id
_entity_poly.type
_entity_poly.pdbx_seq_one_letter_code
_entity_poly.pdbx_strand_id
1 'polypeptide(L)'
;MTSQGRVQLPPPQATILVVDDSPVNLQVLVRTLHGTGHRILAARDGRAALEIVRRAKPDLVLLDVMMPDVDGFEVCRLLKADPETQEIVVIFLSALGDVADKVAGLQLGAVDYVTKPIQPDEVLARVANHLTRQHLQRELRASRDRLDRELESAGRMQRLILPPSLPSHPGVEFAASYQTSRHAGGDYYDVLSLGEGRFGLMVADVSGHGAPAAIVMAMIRAALHSHPATHADPAAVLQMLNGHFEYLWDTSMFSTAIYAVVDAERREMHWACAGHPLPLLVRAGAAVRALTVDAVPPLLLMPVDHIPTTRVTLAQGDRVVFYTDGITERLDGQEHMYELERLVGLLDHSGGVPATALVERVIADVSAFAAGHESEDDQTLVVVGFP
;
A
#
# COMPACT_ATOMS: atom_id res chain seq x y z
N MET A 1 -42.45 11.99 -8.12
CA MET A 1 -41.07 11.70 -7.64
C MET A 1 -41.20 10.70 -6.52
N THR A 2 -41.11 9.43 -6.87
CA THR A 2 -41.32 8.29 -5.97
C THR A 2 -40.01 7.99 -5.23
N SER A 3 -40.07 8.13 -3.92
CA SER A 3 -39.06 7.65 -2.97
C SER A 3 -38.81 6.17 -3.20
N GLN A 4 -37.66 5.84 -3.80
CA GLN A 4 -37.19 4.45 -3.86
C GLN A 4 -36.88 4.00 -2.43
N GLY A 5 -37.72 3.10 -1.90
CA GLY A 5 -37.52 2.44 -0.64
C GLY A 5 -36.16 1.71 -0.65
N ARG A 6 -35.25 2.15 0.22
CA ARG A 6 -34.06 1.35 0.57
C ARG A 6 -34.57 0.02 1.10
N VAL A 7 -34.28 -1.06 0.39
CA VAL A 7 -34.42 -2.41 0.91
C VAL A 7 -33.44 -2.50 2.09
N GLN A 8 -33.94 -2.30 3.31
CA GLN A 8 -33.20 -2.63 4.50
C GLN A 8 -33.13 -4.17 4.56
N LEU A 9 -31.96 -4.70 4.25
CA LEU A 9 -31.66 -6.09 4.57
C LEU A 9 -31.85 -6.27 6.08
N PRO A 10 -32.53 -7.35 6.51
CA PRO A 10 -32.67 -7.62 7.95
C PRO A 10 -31.25 -7.70 8.56
N PRO A 11 -31.03 -7.10 9.72
CA PRO A 11 -29.75 -7.21 10.39
C PRO A 11 -29.42 -8.70 10.62
N PRO A 12 -28.16 -9.11 10.47
CA PRO A 12 -27.77 -10.50 10.70
C PRO A 12 -28.15 -10.88 12.14
N GLN A 13 -28.44 -12.16 12.35
CA GLN A 13 -28.80 -12.68 13.66
C GLN A 13 -27.66 -12.44 14.65
N ALA A 14 -27.85 -11.50 15.57
CA ALA A 14 -26.87 -11.14 16.60
C ALA A 14 -27.22 -11.83 17.93
N THR A 15 -26.21 -11.96 18.79
CA THR A 15 -26.41 -12.40 20.18
C THR A 15 -26.37 -11.18 21.09
N ILE A 16 -27.45 -10.95 21.84
CA ILE A 16 -27.61 -9.85 22.77
C ILE A 16 -27.63 -10.41 24.20
N LEU A 17 -26.78 -9.91 25.07
CA LEU A 17 -26.79 -10.20 26.50
C LEU A 17 -27.50 -9.06 27.23
N VAL A 18 -28.50 -9.40 28.05
CA VAL A 18 -29.18 -8.47 28.92
C VAL A 18 -28.77 -8.74 30.36
N VAL A 19 -28.31 -7.71 31.07
CA VAL A 19 -27.82 -7.81 32.44
C VAL A 19 -28.54 -6.79 33.33
N ASP A 20 -29.30 -7.25 34.30
CA ASP A 20 -30.02 -6.42 35.28
C ASP A 20 -30.34 -7.30 36.51
N ASP A 21 -30.16 -6.79 37.72
CA ASP A 21 -30.42 -7.54 38.97
C ASP A 21 -31.92 -7.72 39.24
N SER A 22 -32.77 -6.88 38.64
CA SER A 22 -34.21 -6.96 38.74
C SER A 22 -34.78 -7.96 37.77
N PRO A 23 -35.45 -9.07 38.25
CA PRO A 23 -36.12 -10.03 37.38
C PRO A 23 -37.22 -9.39 36.50
N VAL A 24 -37.84 -8.31 37.00
CA VAL A 24 -38.87 -7.60 36.24
C VAL A 24 -38.29 -6.90 35.01
N ASN A 25 -37.18 -6.19 35.19
CA ASN A 25 -36.48 -5.49 34.09
C ASN A 25 -35.97 -6.51 33.05
N LEU A 26 -35.34 -7.59 33.52
CA LEU A 26 -34.90 -8.67 32.63
C LEU A 26 -36.09 -9.23 31.79
N GLN A 27 -37.22 -9.49 32.42
CA GLN A 27 -38.40 -10.00 31.73
C GLN A 27 -38.92 -9.00 30.68
N VAL A 28 -38.95 -7.71 31.00
CA VAL A 28 -39.35 -6.64 30.07
C VAL A 28 -38.40 -6.59 28.88
N LEU A 29 -37.09 -6.54 29.12
CA LEU A 29 -36.06 -6.43 28.06
C LEU A 29 -36.05 -7.69 27.17
N VAL A 30 -36.08 -8.90 27.76
CA VAL A 30 -36.13 -10.16 27.00
C VAL A 30 -37.37 -10.20 26.15
N ARG A 31 -38.55 -9.82 26.71
CA ARG A 31 -39.80 -9.78 25.96
C ARG A 31 -39.77 -8.75 24.82
N THR A 32 -39.21 -7.58 25.05
CA THR A 32 -39.03 -6.50 24.06
C THR A 32 -38.19 -7.00 22.88
N LEU A 33 -37.08 -7.70 23.16
CA LEU A 33 -36.14 -8.18 22.13
C LEU A 33 -36.56 -9.49 21.47
N HIS A 34 -37.50 -10.26 22.04
CA HIS A 34 -37.87 -11.61 21.58
C HIS A 34 -38.41 -11.66 20.15
N GLY A 35 -38.97 -10.58 19.62
CA GLY A 35 -39.54 -10.51 18.26
C GLY A 35 -38.50 -10.05 17.18
N THR A 36 -37.26 -9.74 17.57
CA THR A 36 -36.26 -9.15 16.66
C THR A 36 -35.48 -10.17 15.84
N GLY A 37 -35.62 -11.46 16.10
CA GLY A 37 -34.80 -12.51 15.45
C GLY A 37 -33.41 -12.70 16.02
N HIS A 38 -33.03 -11.93 17.03
CA HIS A 38 -31.73 -12.06 17.70
C HIS A 38 -31.76 -13.16 18.77
N ARG A 39 -30.60 -13.71 19.09
CA ARG A 39 -30.42 -14.62 20.22
C ARG A 39 -30.26 -13.81 21.50
N ILE A 40 -31.17 -14.01 22.47
CA ILE A 40 -31.16 -13.27 23.72
C ILE A 40 -30.60 -14.15 24.84
N LEU A 41 -29.62 -13.64 25.57
CA LEU A 41 -29.05 -14.21 26.78
C LEU A 41 -29.36 -13.26 27.94
N ALA A 42 -29.46 -13.80 29.16
CA ALA A 42 -29.75 -13.00 30.34
C ALA A 42 -28.83 -13.37 31.50
N ALA A 43 -28.40 -12.37 32.26
CA ALA A 43 -27.66 -12.51 33.51
C ALA A 43 -28.27 -11.62 34.58
N ARG A 44 -28.17 -12.01 35.86
CA ARG A 44 -28.72 -11.27 37.00
C ARG A 44 -27.68 -10.51 37.80
N ASP A 45 -26.42 -10.65 37.46
CA ASP A 45 -25.31 -9.99 38.13
C ASP A 45 -24.10 -9.86 37.21
N GLY A 46 -23.12 -9.05 37.60
CA GLY A 46 -21.94 -8.79 36.81
C GLY A 46 -21.03 -10.02 36.63
N ARG A 47 -20.96 -10.94 37.60
CA ARG A 47 -20.12 -12.14 37.50
C ARG A 47 -20.69 -13.11 36.47
N ALA A 48 -22.00 -13.37 36.53
CA ALA A 48 -22.71 -14.20 35.55
C ALA A 48 -22.59 -13.58 34.14
N ALA A 49 -22.66 -12.25 34.02
CA ALA A 49 -22.48 -11.56 32.75
C ALA A 49 -21.09 -11.84 32.16
N LEU A 50 -20.02 -11.67 32.95
CA LEU A 50 -18.62 -11.93 32.51
C LEU A 50 -18.41 -13.39 32.08
N GLU A 51 -19.00 -14.36 32.81
CA GLU A 51 -18.96 -15.78 32.42
C GLU A 51 -19.64 -16.05 31.07
N ILE A 52 -20.84 -15.47 30.88
CA ILE A 52 -21.59 -15.59 29.63
C ILE A 52 -20.81 -14.95 28.49
N VAL A 53 -20.24 -13.76 28.68
CA VAL A 53 -19.44 -13.06 27.66
C VAL A 53 -18.28 -13.91 27.20
N ARG A 54 -17.51 -14.51 28.11
CA ARG A 54 -16.37 -15.38 27.75
C ARG A 54 -16.77 -16.58 26.92
N ARG A 55 -17.94 -17.17 27.19
CA ARG A 55 -18.42 -18.37 26.50
C ARG A 55 -19.16 -18.07 25.19
N ALA A 56 -20.02 -17.05 25.20
CA ALA A 56 -20.96 -16.79 24.13
C ALA A 56 -20.54 -15.64 23.19
N LYS A 57 -19.57 -14.79 23.60
CA LYS A 57 -19.07 -13.62 22.88
C LYS A 57 -20.22 -12.83 22.22
N PRO A 58 -21.15 -12.25 23.01
CA PRO A 58 -22.31 -11.55 22.45
C PRO A 58 -21.85 -10.33 21.63
N ASP A 59 -22.69 -9.96 20.67
CA ASP A 59 -22.44 -8.76 19.84
C ASP A 59 -22.75 -7.48 20.60
N LEU A 60 -23.76 -7.54 21.49
CA LEU A 60 -24.21 -6.38 22.26
C LEU A 60 -24.58 -6.80 23.70
N VAL A 61 -24.26 -5.94 24.66
CA VAL A 61 -24.64 -6.08 26.07
C VAL A 61 -25.48 -4.87 26.47
N LEU A 62 -26.73 -5.13 26.90
CA LEU A 62 -27.52 -4.16 27.67
C LEU A 62 -27.20 -4.37 29.15
N LEU A 63 -26.61 -3.39 29.78
CA LEU A 63 -25.96 -3.55 31.08
C LEU A 63 -26.50 -2.55 32.11
N ASP A 64 -27.13 -3.06 33.15
CA ASP A 64 -27.52 -2.21 34.28
C ASP A 64 -26.28 -1.66 34.97
N VAL A 65 -26.33 -0.39 35.30
CA VAL A 65 -25.25 0.30 36.04
C VAL A 65 -25.21 -0.17 37.48
N MET A 66 -26.38 -0.22 38.15
CA MET A 66 -26.49 -0.48 39.57
C MET A 66 -26.81 -1.95 39.86
N MET A 67 -25.77 -2.72 40.13
CA MET A 67 -25.89 -4.13 40.52
C MET A 67 -25.03 -4.42 41.75
N PRO A 68 -25.45 -5.41 42.59
CA PRO A 68 -24.65 -5.81 43.74
C PRO A 68 -23.35 -6.51 43.34
N ASP A 69 -22.32 -6.47 44.17
CA ASP A 69 -20.99 -7.06 44.07
C ASP A 69 -20.14 -6.48 42.95
N VAL A 70 -20.47 -6.73 41.70
CA VAL A 70 -19.79 -6.21 40.50
C VAL A 70 -20.79 -5.35 39.73
N ASP A 71 -20.61 -4.04 39.81
CA ASP A 71 -21.47 -3.08 39.12
C ASP A 71 -21.25 -3.07 37.59
N GLY A 72 -22.14 -2.36 36.86
CA GLY A 72 -22.07 -2.32 35.40
C GLY A 72 -20.82 -1.59 34.86
N PHE A 73 -20.33 -0.58 35.60
CA PHE A 73 -19.12 0.13 35.21
C PHE A 73 -17.90 -0.78 35.26
N GLU A 74 -17.78 -1.59 36.31
CA GLU A 74 -16.69 -2.57 36.43
C GLU A 74 -16.77 -3.66 35.38
N VAL A 75 -17.96 -4.17 35.08
CA VAL A 75 -18.17 -5.11 33.95
C VAL A 75 -17.71 -4.48 32.64
N CYS A 76 -18.13 -3.25 32.32
CA CYS A 76 -17.73 -2.56 31.11
C CYS A 76 -16.22 -2.36 31.04
N ARG A 77 -15.59 -1.92 32.13
CA ARG A 77 -14.14 -1.73 32.22
C ARG A 77 -13.38 -3.02 31.93
N LEU A 78 -13.82 -4.14 32.48
CA LEU A 78 -13.20 -5.45 32.24
C LEU A 78 -13.37 -5.92 30.78
N LEU A 79 -14.56 -5.71 30.20
CA LEU A 79 -14.81 -6.03 28.79
C LEU A 79 -13.93 -5.20 27.85
N LYS A 80 -13.73 -3.91 28.14
CA LYS A 80 -12.95 -3.00 27.30
C LYS A 80 -11.42 -3.16 27.47
N ALA A 81 -10.99 -3.73 28.59
CA ALA A 81 -9.58 -4.03 28.85
C ALA A 81 -9.08 -5.33 28.18
N ASP A 82 -9.98 -6.23 27.79
CA ASP A 82 -9.64 -7.52 27.18
C ASP A 82 -9.74 -7.44 25.64
N PRO A 83 -8.64 -7.69 24.89
CA PRO A 83 -8.65 -7.68 23.42
C PRO A 83 -9.71 -8.58 22.78
N GLU A 84 -10.12 -9.67 23.45
CA GLU A 84 -11.13 -10.59 22.92
C GLU A 84 -12.57 -10.07 23.06
N THR A 85 -12.81 -9.11 23.95
CA THR A 85 -14.14 -8.60 24.29
C THR A 85 -14.29 -7.09 24.11
N GLN A 86 -13.22 -6.34 23.87
CA GLN A 86 -13.24 -4.87 23.76
C GLN A 86 -14.16 -4.35 22.65
N GLU A 87 -14.40 -5.12 21.59
CA GLU A 87 -15.28 -4.75 20.47
C GLU A 87 -16.77 -4.99 20.75
N ILE A 88 -17.11 -5.64 21.87
CA ILE A 88 -18.51 -5.86 22.25
C ILE A 88 -19.17 -4.51 22.50
N VAL A 89 -20.31 -4.28 21.86
CA VAL A 89 -21.12 -3.07 22.07
C VAL A 89 -21.76 -3.11 23.44
N VAL A 90 -21.51 -2.08 24.27
CA VAL A 90 -22.12 -1.95 25.60
C VAL A 90 -23.05 -0.74 25.61
N ILE A 91 -24.32 -0.97 25.98
CA ILE A 91 -25.32 0.07 26.19
C ILE A 91 -25.75 0.00 27.67
N PHE A 92 -25.56 1.09 28.41
CA PHE A 92 -25.96 1.12 29.80
C PHE A 92 -27.47 1.33 29.99
N LEU A 93 -28.00 0.71 31.04
CA LEU A 93 -29.34 0.98 31.56
C LEU A 93 -29.18 1.84 32.84
N SER A 94 -29.51 3.13 32.78
CA SER A 94 -29.26 4.08 33.88
C SER A 94 -30.56 4.68 34.45
N ALA A 95 -30.55 5.07 35.70
CA ALA A 95 -31.66 5.80 36.32
C ALA A 95 -31.82 7.20 35.69
N LEU A 96 -33.05 7.75 35.80
CA LEU A 96 -33.37 9.09 35.31
C LEU A 96 -32.62 10.13 36.13
N GLY A 97 -31.82 11.01 35.50
CA GLY A 97 -31.23 12.19 36.11
C GLY A 97 -29.73 12.17 36.35
N ASP A 98 -29.04 11.06 36.20
CA ASP A 98 -27.61 10.95 36.53
C ASP A 98 -26.74 11.25 35.30
N VAL A 99 -26.47 12.54 35.09
CA VAL A 99 -25.58 13.01 33.97
C VAL A 99 -24.15 12.57 34.23
N ALA A 100 -23.72 12.48 35.49
CA ALA A 100 -22.37 12.06 35.81
C ALA A 100 -22.12 10.60 35.43
N ASP A 101 -23.07 9.70 35.72
CA ASP A 101 -22.99 8.30 35.36
C ASP A 101 -22.95 8.08 33.82
N LYS A 102 -23.71 8.90 33.08
CA LYS A 102 -23.70 8.85 31.60
C LYS A 102 -22.34 9.21 31.01
N VAL A 103 -21.72 10.28 31.51
CA VAL A 103 -20.40 10.72 31.08
C VAL A 103 -19.34 9.68 31.46
N ALA A 104 -19.39 9.17 32.70
CA ALA A 104 -18.47 8.13 33.16
C ALA A 104 -18.57 6.86 32.30
N GLY A 105 -19.79 6.40 31.99
CA GLY A 105 -20.00 5.22 31.16
C GLY A 105 -19.47 5.35 29.74
N LEU A 106 -19.66 6.50 29.09
CA LEU A 106 -19.12 6.77 27.76
C LEU A 106 -17.58 6.84 27.78
N GLN A 107 -16.98 7.40 28.84
CA GLN A 107 -15.52 7.43 29.01
C GLN A 107 -14.91 6.03 29.20
N LEU A 108 -15.66 5.09 29.77
CA LEU A 108 -15.27 3.69 29.91
C LEU A 108 -15.41 2.88 28.60
N GLY A 109 -15.89 3.50 27.51
CA GLY A 109 -16.02 2.87 26.20
C GLY A 109 -17.39 2.27 25.90
N ALA A 110 -18.42 2.54 26.70
CA ALA A 110 -19.79 2.26 26.27
C ALA A 110 -20.19 3.18 25.11
N VAL A 111 -21.05 2.68 24.24
CA VAL A 111 -21.44 3.42 23.03
C VAL A 111 -22.70 4.25 23.24
N ASP A 112 -23.52 3.91 24.23
CA ASP A 112 -24.81 4.56 24.46
C ASP A 112 -25.38 4.22 25.87
N TYR A 113 -26.54 4.80 26.19
CA TYR A 113 -27.30 4.51 27.38
C TYR A 113 -28.82 4.55 27.10
N VAL A 114 -29.59 3.80 27.89
CA VAL A 114 -31.06 3.82 27.93
C VAL A 114 -31.48 4.24 29.35
N THR A 115 -32.41 5.19 29.47
CA THR A 115 -32.90 5.63 30.78
C THR A 115 -34.05 4.75 31.29
N LYS A 116 -34.00 4.43 32.60
CA LYS A 116 -35.14 3.80 33.29
C LYS A 116 -36.18 4.86 33.67
N PRO A 117 -37.52 4.62 33.51
CA PRO A 117 -38.15 3.35 33.17
C PRO A 117 -37.94 3.00 31.70
N ILE A 118 -37.67 1.71 31.43
CA ILE A 118 -37.34 1.18 30.09
C ILE A 118 -38.52 1.36 29.14
N GLN A 119 -38.29 2.06 28.06
CA GLN A 119 -39.24 2.20 26.95
C GLN A 119 -38.88 1.21 25.83
N PRO A 120 -39.76 0.25 25.48
CA PRO A 120 -39.46 -0.77 24.47
C PRO A 120 -38.97 -0.22 23.15
N ASP A 121 -39.62 0.80 22.59
CA ASP A 121 -39.30 1.38 21.29
C ASP A 121 -37.89 2.06 21.29
N GLU A 122 -37.50 2.67 22.41
CA GLU A 122 -36.16 3.25 22.55
C GLU A 122 -35.10 2.16 22.55
N VAL A 123 -35.28 1.09 23.30
CA VAL A 123 -34.35 -0.06 23.33
C VAL A 123 -34.19 -0.66 21.96
N LEU A 124 -35.30 -0.95 21.26
CA LEU A 124 -35.27 -1.52 19.91
C LEU A 124 -34.54 -0.63 18.93
N ALA A 125 -34.81 0.66 18.94
CA ALA A 125 -34.16 1.62 18.04
C ALA A 125 -32.64 1.71 18.28
N ARG A 126 -32.21 1.79 19.57
CA ARG A 126 -30.78 1.89 19.91
C ARG A 126 -30.04 0.59 19.58
N VAL A 127 -30.60 -0.56 19.97
CA VAL A 127 -30.03 -1.87 19.67
C VAL A 127 -29.86 -2.05 18.17
N ALA A 128 -30.92 -1.78 17.38
CA ALA A 128 -30.88 -1.91 15.93
C ALA A 128 -29.80 -1.00 15.30
N ASN A 129 -29.73 0.26 15.72
CA ASN A 129 -28.76 1.21 15.21
C ASN A 129 -27.30 0.78 15.48
N HIS A 130 -27.01 0.35 16.72
CA HIS A 130 -25.67 -0.05 17.10
C HIS A 130 -25.25 -1.38 16.46
N LEU A 131 -26.15 -2.36 16.38
CA LEU A 131 -25.86 -3.62 15.67
C LEU A 131 -25.65 -3.41 14.17
N THR A 132 -26.46 -2.57 13.53
CA THR A 132 -26.28 -2.22 12.11
C THR A 132 -24.93 -1.54 11.87
N ARG A 133 -24.56 -0.56 12.70
CA ARG A 133 -23.26 0.13 12.62
C ARG A 133 -22.09 -0.83 12.79
N GLN A 134 -22.15 -1.71 13.79
CA GLN A 134 -21.10 -2.69 14.05
C GLN A 134 -20.95 -3.67 12.88
N HIS A 135 -22.08 -4.14 12.33
CA HIS A 135 -22.08 -5.03 11.17
C HIS A 135 -21.41 -4.38 9.95
N LEU A 136 -21.84 -3.16 9.61
CA LEU A 136 -21.24 -2.41 8.49
C LEU A 136 -19.74 -2.15 8.69
N GLN A 137 -19.31 -1.87 9.91
CA GLN A 137 -17.89 -1.70 10.22
C GLN A 137 -17.09 -3.01 10.04
N ARG A 138 -17.66 -4.15 10.47
CA ARG A 138 -17.04 -5.47 10.27
C ARG A 138 -16.98 -5.85 8.79
N GLU A 139 -18.03 -5.60 8.02
CA GLU A 139 -18.05 -5.85 6.58
C GLU A 139 -17.02 -5.00 5.84
N LEU A 140 -16.94 -3.71 6.18
CA LEU A 140 -15.95 -2.80 5.58
C LEU A 140 -14.52 -3.26 5.86
N ARG A 141 -14.21 -3.65 7.12
CA ARG A 141 -12.89 -4.20 7.48
C ARG A 141 -12.59 -5.48 6.71
N ALA A 142 -13.51 -6.43 6.71
CA ALA A 142 -13.33 -7.69 5.99
C ALA A 142 -13.14 -7.50 4.47
N SER A 143 -13.88 -6.56 3.88
CA SER A 143 -13.72 -6.19 2.46
C SER A 143 -12.36 -5.55 2.18
N ARG A 144 -11.90 -4.64 3.06
CA ARG A 144 -10.58 -4.03 2.97
C ARG A 144 -9.47 -5.08 3.07
N ASP A 145 -9.51 -5.95 4.09
CA ASP A 145 -8.52 -7.01 4.29
C ASP A 145 -8.47 -8.00 3.12
N ARG A 146 -9.61 -8.20 2.45
CA ARG A 146 -9.67 -9.02 1.24
C ARG A 146 -8.99 -8.34 0.07
N LEU A 147 -9.29 -7.05 -0.16
CA LEU A 147 -8.67 -6.27 -1.23
C LEU A 147 -7.15 -6.17 -1.03
N ASP A 148 -6.69 -5.93 0.19
CA ASP A 148 -5.27 -5.87 0.52
C ASP A 148 -4.57 -7.19 0.17
N ARG A 149 -5.17 -8.35 0.51
CA ARG A 149 -4.62 -9.67 0.14
C ARG A 149 -4.61 -9.92 -1.38
N GLU A 150 -5.62 -9.46 -2.11
CA GLU A 150 -5.67 -9.58 -3.57
C GLU A 150 -4.54 -8.73 -4.22
N LEU A 151 -4.34 -7.49 -3.74
CA LEU A 151 -3.27 -6.61 -4.20
C LEU A 151 -1.88 -7.15 -3.84
N GLU A 152 -1.66 -7.68 -2.64
CA GLU A 152 -0.41 -8.36 -2.27
C GLU A 152 -0.10 -9.54 -3.20
N SER A 153 -1.14 -10.30 -3.60
CA SER A 153 -0.97 -11.41 -4.53
C SER A 153 -0.55 -10.93 -5.91
N ALA A 154 -1.15 -9.83 -6.40
CA ALA A 154 -0.76 -9.20 -7.67
C ALA A 154 0.70 -8.71 -7.61
N GLY A 155 1.12 -8.05 -6.54
CA GLY A 155 2.50 -7.60 -6.37
C GLY A 155 3.51 -8.75 -6.27
N ARG A 156 3.14 -9.88 -5.64
CA ARG A 156 3.99 -11.08 -5.68
C ARG A 156 4.17 -11.60 -7.11
N MET A 157 3.10 -11.62 -7.91
CA MET A 157 3.18 -12.01 -9.33
C MET A 157 4.03 -11.04 -10.15
N GLN A 158 3.90 -9.74 -9.88
CA GLN A 158 4.69 -8.71 -10.54
C GLN A 158 6.19 -8.88 -10.29
N ARG A 159 6.61 -9.19 -9.07
CA ARG A 159 8.02 -9.47 -8.75
C ARG A 159 8.59 -10.67 -9.52
N LEU A 160 7.77 -11.64 -9.91
CA LEU A 160 8.20 -12.75 -10.76
C LEU A 160 8.43 -12.36 -12.23
N ILE A 161 7.93 -11.20 -12.63
CA ILE A 161 8.12 -10.65 -13.97
C ILE A 161 9.49 -9.95 -14.07
N LEU A 162 10.05 -9.43 -13.00
CA LEU A 162 11.40 -8.84 -12.98
C LEU A 162 12.47 -9.90 -13.23
N PRO A 163 13.68 -9.52 -13.70
CA PRO A 163 14.74 -10.47 -13.95
C PRO A 163 15.12 -11.21 -12.66
N PRO A 164 15.11 -12.56 -12.68
CA PRO A 164 15.42 -13.35 -11.48
C PRO A 164 16.90 -13.27 -11.09
N SER A 165 17.76 -12.91 -12.02
CA SER A 165 19.18 -12.67 -11.84
C SER A 165 19.69 -11.72 -12.93
N LEU A 166 20.67 -10.93 -12.59
CA LEU A 166 21.36 -10.09 -13.56
C LEU A 166 22.45 -10.88 -14.28
N PRO A 167 22.73 -10.55 -15.57
CA PRO A 167 23.80 -11.19 -16.32
C PRO A 167 25.16 -10.99 -15.64
N SER A 168 26.05 -11.95 -15.78
CA SER A 168 27.43 -11.90 -15.31
C SER A 168 28.40 -11.86 -16.48
N HIS A 169 29.34 -10.90 -16.48
CA HIS A 169 30.37 -10.77 -17.49
C HIS A 169 31.64 -10.14 -16.90
N PRO A 170 32.87 -10.60 -17.25
CA PRO A 170 34.10 -10.08 -16.63
C PRO A 170 34.34 -8.58 -16.87
N GLY A 171 33.81 -8.03 -17.97
CA GLY A 171 34.04 -6.62 -18.37
C GLY A 171 32.97 -5.65 -17.89
N VAL A 172 31.88 -6.12 -17.27
CA VAL A 172 30.80 -5.27 -16.80
C VAL A 172 30.11 -5.88 -15.56
N GLU A 173 29.80 -5.05 -14.58
CA GLU A 173 29.02 -5.39 -13.39
C GLU A 173 27.64 -4.77 -13.49
N PHE A 174 26.63 -5.54 -13.08
CA PHE A 174 25.26 -5.04 -12.90
C PHE A 174 24.81 -5.25 -11.47
N ALA A 175 24.19 -4.22 -10.89
CA ALA A 175 23.51 -4.34 -9.62
C ALA A 175 22.19 -3.56 -9.68
N ALA A 176 21.16 -4.05 -9.00
CA ALA A 176 19.86 -3.40 -8.97
C ALA A 176 19.20 -3.51 -7.59
N SER A 177 18.39 -2.52 -7.28
CA SER A 177 17.41 -2.55 -6.19
C SER A 177 16.06 -2.14 -6.74
N TYR A 178 15.02 -2.85 -6.32
CA TYR A 178 13.64 -2.58 -6.68
C TYR A 178 12.76 -2.69 -5.44
N GLN A 179 12.06 -1.64 -5.11
CA GLN A 179 11.14 -1.59 -3.98
C GLN A 179 9.84 -0.92 -4.41
N THR A 180 8.73 -1.62 -4.22
CA THR A 180 7.41 -1.04 -4.49
C THR A 180 6.92 -0.21 -3.31
N SER A 181 6.26 0.91 -3.58
CA SER A 181 5.65 1.78 -2.57
C SER A 181 4.49 1.11 -1.85
N ARG A 182 3.75 0.28 -2.57
CA ARG A 182 2.59 -0.49 -2.10
C ARG A 182 2.71 -1.94 -2.54
N HIS A 183 1.57 -2.61 -2.71
CA HIS A 183 1.53 -4.03 -3.08
C HIS A 183 2.01 -4.30 -4.50
N ALA A 184 1.76 -3.38 -5.45
CA ALA A 184 2.17 -3.47 -6.86
C ALA A 184 2.53 -2.07 -7.37
N GLY A 185 3.52 -1.98 -8.27
CA GLY A 185 4.09 -0.74 -8.77
C GLY A 185 4.12 -0.61 -10.29
N GLY A 186 4.51 0.59 -10.74
CA GLY A 186 4.68 0.94 -12.16
C GLY A 186 6.10 0.74 -12.68
N ASP A 187 7.07 0.74 -11.79
CA ASP A 187 8.49 0.62 -12.14
C ASP A 187 8.83 -0.72 -12.78
N TYR A 188 9.69 -0.65 -13.76
CA TYR A 188 10.25 -1.81 -14.44
C TYR A 188 11.73 -1.63 -14.73
N TYR A 189 12.51 -2.67 -14.52
CA TYR A 189 13.87 -2.77 -15.06
C TYR A 189 14.14 -4.15 -15.62
N ASP A 190 15.03 -4.21 -16.60
CA ASP A 190 15.52 -5.47 -17.16
C ASP A 190 16.96 -5.33 -17.69
N VAL A 191 17.69 -6.43 -17.71
CA VAL A 191 19.01 -6.52 -18.32
C VAL A 191 19.07 -7.75 -19.21
N LEU A 192 19.07 -7.54 -20.51
CA LEU A 192 19.00 -8.56 -21.55
C LEU A 192 20.40 -8.85 -22.11
N SER A 193 20.82 -10.10 -22.19
CA SER A 193 22.03 -10.46 -22.93
C SER A 193 21.76 -10.45 -24.42
N LEU A 194 22.51 -9.64 -25.17
CA LEU A 194 22.41 -9.53 -26.64
C LEU A 194 23.48 -10.34 -27.37
N GLY A 195 24.31 -11.07 -26.62
CA GLY A 195 25.47 -11.80 -27.15
C GLY A 195 26.69 -10.90 -27.35
N GLU A 196 27.84 -11.51 -27.56
CA GLU A 196 29.13 -10.83 -27.85
C GLU A 196 29.49 -9.74 -26.83
N GLY A 197 29.25 -9.99 -25.54
CA GLY A 197 29.53 -9.00 -24.46
C GLY A 197 28.65 -7.75 -24.47
N ARG A 198 27.53 -7.77 -25.20
CA ARG A 198 26.57 -6.67 -25.28
C ARG A 198 25.32 -6.97 -24.44
N PHE A 199 24.79 -5.94 -23.82
CA PHE A 199 23.65 -6.01 -22.93
C PHE A 199 22.67 -4.87 -23.20
N GLY A 200 21.39 -5.20 -23.30
CA GLY A 200 20.31 -4.22 -23.31
C GLY A 200 19.82 -3.98 -21.89
N LEU A 201 19.78 -2.74 -21.46
CA LEU A 201 19.27 -2.33 -20.13
C LEU A 201 18.05 -1.46 -20.34
N MET A 202 16.95 -1.80 -19.67
CA MET A 202 15.71 -1.04 -19.63
C MET A 202 15.45 -0.56 -18.20
N VAL A 203 15.10 0.70 -18.05
CA VAL A 203 14.44 1.22 -16.83
C VAL A 203 13.25 2.03 -17.30
N ALA A 204 12.09 1.80 -16.70
CA ALA A 204 10.86 2.49 -17.03
C ALA A 204 10.03 2.66 -15.77
N ASP A 205 9.23 3.73 -15.76
CA ASP A 205 8.24 4.00 -14.76
C ASP A 205 6.91 4.35 -15.42
N VAL A 206 5.86 3.65 -15.03
CA VAL A 206 4.49 3.84 -15.52
C VAL A 206 3.74 4.75 -14.56
N SER A 207 3.20 5.84 -15.08
CA SER A 207 2.44 6.84 -14.31
C SER A 207 1.34 6.21 -13.45
N GLY A 208 1.28 6.65 -12.18
CA GLY A 208 0.33 6.14 -11.19
C GLY A 208 0.85 4.91 -10.45
N HIS A 209 0.00 4.28 -9.65
CA HIS A 209 0.40 3.18 -8.77
C HIS A 209 -0.65 2.06 -8.73
N GLY A 210 -0.26 0.91 -8.20
CA GLY A 210 -1.14 -0.23 -8.00
C GLY A 210 -1.40 -1.04 -9.28
N ALA A 211 -2.53 -1.75 -9.32
CA ALA A 211 -2.82 -2.72 -10.38
C ALA A 211 -2.80 -2.16 -11.82
N PRO A 212 -3.33 -0.97 -12.13
CA PRO A 212 -3.27 -0.43 -13.49
C PRO A 212 -1.84 -0.23 -13.99
N ALA A 213 -0.96 0.40 -13.18
CA ALA A 213 0.44 0.61 -13.52
C ALA A 213 1.19 -0.73 -13.67
N ALA A 214 0.96 -1.68 -12.77
CA ALA A 214 1.54 -3.02 -12.84
C ALA A 214 1.16 -3.80 -14.12
N ILE A 215 -0.07 -3.63 -14.61
CA ILE A 215 -0.52 -4.24 -15.86
C ILE A 215 0.25 -3.64 -17.06
N VAL A 216 0.35 -2.32 -17.14
CA VAL A 216 1.09 -1.65 -18.24
C VAL A 216 2.57 -2.01 -18.18
N MET A 217 3.18 -2.06 -17.00
CA MET A 217 4.55 -2.54 -16.80
C MET A 217 4.73 -3.96 -17.36
N ALA A 218 3.83 -4.89 -17.02
CA ALA A 218 3.87 -6.25 -17.53
C ALA A 218 3.72 -6.32 -19.05
N MET A 219 2.91 -5.44 -19.63
CA MET A 219 2.74 -5.32 -21.08
C MET A 219 4.01 -4.78 -21.74
N ILE A 220 4.66 -3.76 -21.18
CA ILE A 220 5.96 -3.23 -21.64
C ILE A 220 7.00 -4.36 -21.68
N ARG A 221 7.11 -5.13 -20.59
CA ARG A 221 8.01 -6.28 -20.56
C ARG A 221 7.69 -7.31 -21.64
N ALA A 222 6.42 -7.69 -21.78
CA ALA A 222 6.01 -8.66 -22.77
C ALA A 222 6.33 -8.19 -24.21
N ALA A 223 6.09 -6.92 -24.52
CA ALA A 223 6.43 -6.32 -25.80
C ALA A 223 7.95 -6.29 -26.02
N LEU A 224 8.73 -5.88 -25.03
CA LEU A 224 10.20 -5.89 -25.10
C LEU A 224 10.71 -7.30 -25.44
N HIS A 225 10.33 -8.31 -24.67
CA HIS A 225 10.81 -9.70 -24.87
C HIS A 225 10.33 -10.35 -26.18
N SER A 226 9.23 -9.89 -26.77
CA SER A 226 8.72 -10.42 -28.04
C SER A 226 9.37 -9.80 -29.28
N HIS A 227 10.20 -8.76 -29.15
CA HIS A 227 10.83 -8.07 -30.29
C HIS A 227 12.37 -8.04 -30.20
N PRO A 228 13.05 -9.18 -30.10
CA PRO A 228 14.51 -9.22 -29.90
C PRO A 228 15.31 -8.57 -31.03
N ALA A 229 14.73 -8.46 -32.22
CA ALA A 229 15.38 -7.82 -33.37
C ALA A 229 15.67 -6.32 -33.17
N THR A 230 14.93 -5.64 -32.28
CA THR A 230 15.10 -4.22 -32.00
C THR A 230 16.14 -3.94 -30.91
N HIS A 231 16.49 -4.92 -30.08
CA HIS A 231 17.27 -4.74 -28.87
C HIS A 231 18.66 -4.12 -29.05
N ALA A 232 19.25 -4.18 -30.22
CA ALA A 232 20.55 -3.58 -30.51
C ALA A 232 20.49 -2.07 -30.77
N ASP A 233 19.29 -1.51 -30.94
CA ASP A 233 19.08 -0.09 -31.24
C ASP A 233 18.13 0.54 -30.16
N PRO A 234 18.65 1.42 -29.28
CA PRO A 234 17.85 2.04 -28.24
C PRO A 234 16.64 2.82 -28.75
N ALA A 235 16.78 3.55 -29.85
CA ALA A 235 15.65 4.29 -30.43
C ALA A 235 14.57 3.34 -30.96
N ALA A 236 14.99 2.27 -31.66
CA ALA A 236 14.07 1.28 -32.20
C ALA A 236 13.25 0.57 -31.09
N VAL A 237 13.86 0.31 -29.93
CA VAL A 237 13.13 -0.27 -28.78
C VAL A 237 12.06 0.68 -28.28
N LEU A 238 12.41 1.93 -27.99
CA LEU A 238 11.44 2.90 -27.45
C LEU A 238 10.36 3.26 -28.48
N GLN A 239 10.71 3.37 -29.78
CA GLN A 239 9.71 3.57 -30.84
C GLN A 239 8.77 2.39 -30.98
N MET A 240 9.29 1.16 -30.94
CA MET A 240 8.49 -0.06 -30.96
C MET A 240 7.52 -0.11 -29.79
N LEU A 241 7.97 0.19 -28.57
CA LEU A 241 7.11 0.24 -27.40
C LEU A 241 6.03 1.31 -27.55
N ASN A 242 6.39 2.52 -27.95
CA ASN A 242 5.43 3.61 -28.12
C ASN A 242 4.35 3.27 -29.17
N GLY A 243 4.75 2.72 -30.30
CA GLY A 243 3.82 2.35 -31.38
C GLY A 243 2.98 1.10 -31.06
N HIS A 244 3.56 0.13 -30.31
CA HIS A 244 2.83 -1.08 -29.92
C HIS A 244 1.60 -0.80 -29.05
N PHE A 245 1.63 0.30 -28.29
CA PHE A 245 0.59 0.70 -27.33
C PHE A 245 -0.15 1.97 -27.77
N GLU A 246 -0.28 2.24 -29.06
CA GLU A 246 -0.99 3.42 -29.59
C GLU A 246 -2.42 3.55 -29.06
N TYR A 247 -3.08 2.45 -28.72
CA TYR A 247 -4.43 2.45 -28.13
C TYR A 247 -4.48 3.01 -26.70
N LEU A 248 -3.35 3.27 -26.05
CA LEU A 248 -3.27 3.93 -24.74
C LEU A 248 -3.11 5.45 -24.86
N TRP A 249 -2.82 6.01 -26.04
CA TRP A 249 -2.57 7.45 -26.19
C TRP A 249 -3.74 8.35 -25.76
N ASP A 250 -4.98 7.87 -25.87
CA ASP A 250 -6.16 8.61 -25.39
C ASP A 250 -6.48 8.40 -23.90
N THR A 251 -5.62 7.66 -23.21
CA THR A 251 -5.72 7.45 -21.76
C THR A 251 -4.85 8.46 -21.00
N SER A 252 -5.05 8.62 -19.71
CA SER A 252 -4.16 9.41 -18.86
C SER A 252 -2.87 8.69 -18.46
N MET A 253 -2.63 7.48 -18.99
CA MET A 253 -1.48 6.65 -18.66
C MET A 253 -0.31 6.96 -19.60
N PHE A 254 0.87 7.14 -19.01
CA PHE A 254 2.12 7.28 -19.76
C PHE A 254 3.23 6.50 -19.06
N SER A 255 4.35 6.32 -19.70
CA SER A 255 5.53 5.71 -19.11
C SER A 255 6.77 6.54 -19.44
N THR A 256 7.53 6.89 -18.43
CA THR A 256 8.90 7.32 -18.64
C THR A 256 9.78 6.10 -18.91
N ALA A 257 10.76 6.21 -19.79
CA ALA A 257 11.59 5.07 -20.14
C ALA A 257 12.98 5.49 -20.61
N ILE A 258 13.97 4.68 -20.26
CA ILE A 258 15.31 4.72 -20.82
C ILE A 258 15.70 3.31 -21.25
N TYR A 259 16.26 3.20 -22.44
CA TYR A 259 16.86 1.96 -22.92
C TYR A 259 18.30 2.22 -23.33
N ALA A 260 19.22 1.39 -22.86
CA ALA A 260 20.64 1.49 -23.13
C ALA A 260 21.19 0.17 -23.64
N VAL A 261 22.08 0.24 -24.62
CA VAL A 261 22.93 -0.89 -25.05
C VAL A 261 24.34 -0.67 -24.51
N VAL A 262 24.79 -1.58 -23.69
CA VAL A 262 26.10 -1.59 -23.03
C VAL A 262 27.01 -2.60 -23.74
N ASP A 263 28.13 -2.16 -24.27
CA ASP A 263 29.18 -3.00 -24.87
C ASP A 263 30.34 -3.12 -23.86
N ALA A 264 30.44 -4.29 -23.24
CA ALA A 264 31.46 -4.55 -22.22
C ALA A 264 32.90 -4.58 -22.76
N GLU A 265 33.08 -5.02 -24.04
CA GLU A 265 34.41 -5.11 -24.64
C GLU A 265 34.92 -3.74 -25.10
N ARG A 266 34.03 -2.95 -25.72
CA ARG A 266 34.37 -1.59 -26.19
C ARG A 266 34.31 -0.56 -25.09
N ARG A 267 33.69 -0.89 -23.97
CA ARG A 267 33.34 0.04 -22.89
C ARG A 267 32.58 1.26 -23.41
N GLU A 268 31.56 0.98 -24.17
CA GLU A 268 30.67 2.00 -24.72
C GLU A 268 29.25 1.76 -24.26
N MET A 269 28.52 2.82 -24.05
CA MET A 269 27.09 2.77 -23.84
C MET A 269 26.39 3.69 -24.82
N HIS A 270 25.38 3.17 -25.47
CA HIS A 270 24.50 3.85 -26.41
C HIS A 270 23.09 3.80 -25.87
N TRP A 271 22.42 4.94 -25.74
CA TRP A 271 21.10 4.98 -25.11
C TRP A 271 20.15 5.98 -25.74
N ALA A 272 18.84 5.79 -25.47
CA ALA A 272 17.73 6.68 -25.76
C ALA A 272 16.87 6.85 -24.51
N CYS A 273 16.22 8.01 -24.36
CA CYS A 273 15.44 8.37 -23.18
C CYS A 273 14.13 9.06 -23.60
N ALA A 274 13.02 8.64 -23.02
CA ALA A 274 11.69 9.22 -23.21
C ALA A 274 11.13 9.66 -21.85
N GLY A 275 11.32 10.92 -21.50
CA GLY A 275 10.80 11.54 -20.27
C GLY A 275 11.36 11.00 -18.94
N HIS A 276 12.35 10.09 -18.98
CA HIS A 276 12.89 9.44 -17.79
C HIS A 276 14.02 10.26 -17.15
N PRO A 277 14.27 10.17 -15.82
CA PRO A 277 15.43 10.75 -15.19
C PRO A 277 16.74 10.35 -15.88
N LEU A 278 17.62 11.34 -16.15
CA LEU A 278 18.86 11.10 -16.86
C LEU A 278 19.85 10.30 -16.00
N PRO A 279 20.55 9.31 -16.58
CA PRO A 279 21.50 8.50 -15.83
C PRO A 279 22.72 9.33 -15.40
N LEU A 280 23.28 8.99 -14.26
CA LEU A 280 24.42 9.68 -13.67
C LEU A 280 25.71 8.90 -13.94
N LEU A 281 26.72 9.57 -14.49
CA LEU A 281 28.06 9.01 -14.63
C LEU A 281 28.90 9.38 -13.41
N VAL A 282 29.37 8.36 -12.71
CA VAL A 282 30.29 8.44 -11.57
C VAL A 282 31.66 7.97 -12.02
N ARG A 283 32.64 8.88 -12.00
CA ARG A 283 34.03 8.63 -12.40
C ARG A 283 34.99 9.02 -11.28
N ALA A 284 35.95 8.17 -11.02
CA ALA A 284 36.96 8.48 -9.97
C ALA A 284 37.72 9.80 -10.28
N GLY A 285 37.76 10.69 -9.31
CA GLY A 285 38.43 11.97 -9.41
C GLY A 285 37.75 13.04 -10.27
N ALA A 286 36.50 12.81 -10.65
CA ALA A 286 35.66 13.77 -11.37
C ALA A 286 34.31 13.94 -10.67
N ALA A 287 33.70 15.12 -10.81
CA ALA A 287 32.34 15.33 -10.32
C ALA A 287 31.35 14.44 -11.07
N VAL A 288 30.31 14.00 -10.37
CA VAL A 288 29.18 13.27 -10.97
C VAL A 288 28.49 14.13 -12.01
N ARG A 289 28.16 13.56 -13.15
CA ARG A 289 27.46 14.29 -14.20
C ARG A 289 26.30 13.49 -14.78
N ALA A 290 25.20 14.15 -15.09
CA ALA A 290 24.12 13.57 -15.86
C ALA A 290 24.58 13.32 -17.32
N LEU A 291 24.19 12.17 -17.88
CA LEU A 291 24.38 11.85 -19.28
C LEU A 291 23.19 12.40 -20.07
N THR A 292 23.42 13.48 -20.81
CA THR A 292 22.36 14.20 -21.52
C THR A 292 22.05 13.59 -22.90
N VAL A 293 20.79 13.68 -23.28
CA VAL A 293 20.25 13.39 -24.61
C VAL A 293 19.14 14.40 -24.90
N ASP A 294 18.82 14.62 -26.16
CA ASP A 294 17.70 15.53 -26.51
C ASP A 294 16.38 15.00 -25.92
N ALA A 295 15.58 15.91 -25.37
CA ALA A 295 14.37 15.58 -24.68
C ALA A 295 13.30 15.02 -25.62
N VAL A 296 12.67 13.92 -25.21
CA VAL A 296 11.51 13.31 -25.86
C VAL A 296 10.41 13.12 -24.82
N PRO A 297 9.13 13.35 -25.17
CA PRO A 297 8.02 13.09 -24.25
C PRO A 297 8.02 11.64 -23.73
N PRO A 298 7.40 11.40 -22.57
CA PRO A 298 7.14 10.04 -22.10
C PRO A 298 6.43 9.18 -23.15
N LEU A 299 6.67 7.88 -23.14
CA LEU A 299 5.99 6.91 -24.00
C LEU A 299 4.49 6.80 -23.63
N LEU A 300 3.70 6.26 -24.54
CA LEU A 300 2.26 5.98 -24.39
C LEU A 300 1.39 7.25 -24.30
N LEU A 301 1.97 8.42 -24.45
CA LEU A 301 1.27 9.70 -24.37
C LEU A 301 0.82 10.21 -25.74
N MET A 302 1.68 10.07 -26.74
CA MET A 302 1.47 10.55 -28.11
C MET A 302 2.40 9.87 -29.09
N PRO A 303 2.14 9.97 -30.42
CA PRO A 303 3.11 9.53 -31.43
C PRO A 303 4.45 10.26 -31.29
N VAL A 304 5.55 9.52 -31.43
CA VAL A 304 6.91 10.06 -31.46
C VAL A 304 7.60 9.58 -32.72
N ASP A 305 7.81 10.47 -33.67
CA ASP A 305 8.38 10.12 -34.99
C ASP A 305 9.87 9.81 -34.92
N HIS A 306 10.60 10.47 -34.02
CA HIS A 306 12.02 10.31 -33.85
C HIS A 306 12.43 10.34 -32.38
N ILE A 307 13.20 9.32 -31.96
CA ILE A 307 13.81 9.26 -30.63
C ILE A 307 15.32 9.40 -30.81
N PRO A 308 15.93 10.48 -30.29
CA PRO A 308 17.38 10.69 -30.40
C PRO A 308 18.15 9.67 -29.57
N THR A 309 19.34 9.35 -30.03
CA THR A 309 20.28 8.48 -29.33
C THR A 309 21.61 9.19 -29.11
N THR A 310 22.30 8.82 -28.07
CA THR A 310 23.64 9.33 -27.81
C THR A 310 24.55 8.22 -27.30
N ARG A 311 25.87 8.48 -27.29
CA ARG A 311 26.89 7.52 -26.87
C ARG A 311 27.84 8.13 -25.86
N VAL A 312 28.37 7.27 -25.00
CA VAL A 312 29.46 7.61 -24.10
C VAL A 312 30.48 6.48 -24.07
N THR A 313 31.77 6.85 -24.12
CA THR A 313 32.86 5.94 -23.84
C THR A 313 33.17 5.97 -22.34
N LEU A 314 33.27 4.80 -21.77
CA LEU A 314 33.41 4.57 -20.33
C LEU A 314 34.85 4.08 -20.04
N ALA A 315 35.39 4.52 -18.93
CA ALA A 315 36.70 4.10 -18.46
C ALA A 315 36.56 2.94 -17.44
N GLN A 316 37.67 2.27 -17.18
CA GLN A 316 37.76 1.35 -16.06
C GLN A 316 37.47 2.12 -14.76
N GLY A 317 36.66 1.59 -13.88
CA GLY A 317 36.26 2.25 -12.64
C GLY A 317 35.00 3.13 -12.77
N ASP A 318 34.51 3.40 -13.98
CA ASP A 318 33.29 4.18 -14.16
C ASP A 318 32.06 3.39 -13.68
N ARG A 319 31.07 4.15 -13.18
CA ARG A 319 29.73 3.63 -12.85
C ARG A 319 28.68 4.51 -13.53
N VAL A 320 27.65 3.89 -14.08
CA VAL A 320 26.46 4.59 -14.59
C VAL A 320 25.28 4.18 -13.71
N VAL A 321 24.63 5.18 -13.13
CA VAL A 321 23.51 5.00 -12.20
C VAL A 321 22.23 5.42 -12.89
N PHE A 322 21.31 4.47 -13.04
CA PHE A 322 19.93 4.68 -13.50
C PHE A 322 19.01 4.61 -12.30
N TYR A 323 18.01 5.47 -12.26
CA TYR A 323 17.09 5.57 -11.13
C TYR A 323 15.73 6.08 -11.59
N THR A 324 14.67 5.74 -10.85
CA THR A 324 13.35 6.34 -11.01
C THR A 324 13.17 7.50 -10.02
N ASP A 325 12.21 8.36 -10.28
CA ASP A 325 11.95 9.56 -9.48
C ASP A 325 11.58 9.25 -8.03
N GLY A 326 10.98 8.07 -7.74
CA GLY A 326 10.74 7.64 -6.37
C GLY A 326 11.99 7.53 -5.48
N ILE A 327 13.21 7.59 -6.07
CA ILE A 327 14.46 7.78 -5.30
C ILE A 327 14.61 9.25 -4.90
N THR A 328 14.48 10.18 -5.86
CA THR A 328 14.73 11.62 -5.64
C THR A 328 13.54 12.33 -5.02
N GLU A 329 12.35 11.85 -5.23
CA GLU A 329 11.10 12.39 -4.65
C GLU A 329 10.73 11.72 -3.32
N ARG A 330 11.59 10.83 -2.80
CA ARG A 330 11.39 10.21 -1.49
C ARG A 330 11.21 11.26 -0.41
N LEU A 331 10.10 11.18 0.35
CA LEU A 331 9.77 12.12 1.43
C LEU A 331 10.32 11.64 2.79
N ASP A 332 10.70 12.62 3.60
CA ASP A 332 10.94 12.44 5.04
C ASP A 332 9.63 12.69 5.85
N GLY A 333 9.71 12.56 7.17
CA GLY A 333 8.56 12.81 8.06
C GLY A 333 8.12 14.30 8.16
N GLN A 334 8.78 15.22 7.43
CA GLN A 334 8.47 16.65 7.35
C GLN A 334 8.09 17.10 5.93
N GLU A 335 7.83 16.16 5.03
CA GLU A 335 7.47 16.39 3.62
C GLU A 335 8.60 17.05 2.79
N HIS A 336 9.88 16.93 3.20
CA HIS A 336 11.00 17.32 2.35
C HIS A 336 11.37 16.18 1.41
N MET A 337 11.69 16.48 0.16
CA MET A 337 12.19 15.51 -0.80
C MET A 337 13.68 15.20 -0.58
N TYR A 338 14.10 14.00 -0.96
CA TYR A 338 15.50 13.56 -0.94
C TYR A 338 16.36 14.38 -1.91
N GLU A 339 15.80 14.70 -3.07
CA GLU A 339 16.33 15.51 -4.16
C GLU A 339 17.55 14.92 -4.88
N LEU A 340 17.74 15.34 -6.14
CA LEU A 340 18.84 14.89 -6.98
C LEU A 340 20.20 15.33 -6.43
N GLU A 341 20.28 16.53 -5.85
CA GLU A 341 21.49 17.11 -5.28
C GLU A 341 22.09 16.22 -4.19
N ARG A 342 21.24 15.63 -3.35
CA ARG A 342 21.68 14.71 -2.30
C ARG A 342 22.20 13.40 -2.90
N LEU A 343 21.52 12.84 -3.91
CA LEU A 343 21.98 11.66 -4.62
C LEU A 343 23.35 11.91 -5.26
N VAL A 344 23.52 13.03 -5.97
CA VAL A 344 24.79 13.43 -6.59
C VAL A 344 25.90 13.57 -5.53
N GLY A 345 25.62 14.25 -4.41
CA GLY A 345 26.57 14.41 -3.32
C GLY A 345 27.03 13.08 -2.71
N LEU A 346 26.12 12.11 -2.58
CA LEU A 346 26.44 10.76 -2.10
C LEU A 346 27.35 10.01 -3.10
N LEU A 347 27.12 10.21 -4.40
CA LEU A 347 27.83 9.53 -5.49
C LEU A 347 29.21 10.13 -5.80
N ASP A 348 29.45 11.39 -5.49
CA ASP A 348 30.65 12.14 -5.91
C ASP A 348 32.01 11.48 -5.54
N HIS A 349 32.04 10.65 -4.53
CA HIS A 349 33.24 9.97 -4.07
C HIS A 349 33.17 8.45 -4.23
N SER A 350 32.32 7.96 -5.15
CA SER A 350 32.01 6.55 -5.31
C SER A 350 32.60 5.91 -6.57
N GLY A 351 33.49 6.62 -7.29
CA GLY A 351 34.17 6.03 -8.45
C GLY A 351 35.03 4.83 -8.03
N GLY A 352 34.89 3.73 -8.77
CA GLY A 352 35.60 2.47 -8.47
C GLY A 352 34.95 1.60 -7.38
N VAL A 353 33.91 2.07 -6.70
CA VAL A 353 33.14 1.25 -5.75
C VAL A 353 32.40 0.14 -6.53
N PRO A 354 32.37 -1.14 -6.07
CA PRO A 354 31.59 -2.19 -6.71
C PRO A 354 30.11 -1.81 -6.88
N ALA A 355 29.50 -2.18 -8.00
CA ALA A 355 28.13 -1.79 -8.31
C ALA A 355 27.13 -2.18 -7.20
N THR A 356 27.28 -3.39 -6.62
CA THR A 356 26.44 -3.86 -5.53
C THR A 356 26.56 -2.99 -4.28
N ALA A 357 27.80 -2.65 -3.87
CA ALA A 357 28.04 -1.80 -2.71
C ALA A 357 27.52 -0.37 -2.92
N LEU A 358 27.54 0.13 -4.16
CA LEU A 358 26.98 1.43 -4.48
C LEU A 358 25.43 1.43 -4.37
N VAL A 359 24.79 0.40 -4.88
CA VAL A 359 23.32 0.22 -4.71
C VAL A 359 22.96 0.17 -3.22
N GLU A 360 23.63 -0.67 -2.44
CA GLU A 360 23.39 -0.79 -1.00
C GLU A 360 23.55 0.55 -0.28
N ARG A 361 24.59 1.31 -0.62
CA ARG A 361 24.87 2.61 -0.03
C ARG A 361 23.76 3.63 -0.34
N VAL A 362 23.32 3.72 -1.60
CA VAL A 362 22.24 4.64 -1.99
C VAL A 362 20.93 4.27 -1.27
N ILE A 363 20.56 3.01 -1.28
CA ILE A 363 19.32 2.56 -0.64
C ILE A 363 19.36 2.77 0.88
N ALA A 364 20.52 2.56 1.51
CA ALA A 364 20.68 2.84 2.94
C ALA A 364 20.54 4.34 3.27
N ASP A 365 21.09 5.23 2.46
CA ASP A 365 20.96 6.69 2.68
C ASP A 365 19.53 7.16 2.44
N VAL A 366 18.84 6.69 1.38
CA VAL A 366 17.44 6.99 1.10
C VAL A 366 16.54 6.51 2.25
N SER A 367 16.80 5.30 2.75
CA SER A 367 16.04 4.74 3.88
C SER A 367 16.28 5.51 5.19
N ALA A 368 17.53 5.92 5.44
CA ALA A 368 17.87 6.73 6.59
C ALA A 368 17.25 8.13 6.53
N PHE A 369 17.20 8.73 5.35
CA PHE A 369 16.53 10.01 5.12
C PHE A 369 15.03 9.92 5.41
N ALA A 370 14.38 8.86 4.94
CA ALA A 370 12.94 8.63 5.15
C ALA A 370 12.55 8.40 6.62
N ALA A 371 13.51 8.03 7.49
CA ALA A 371 13.31 7.85 8.93
C ALA A 371 12.10 6.98 9.31
N GLY A 372 11.77 5.98 8.48
CA GLY A 372 10.62 5.09 8.68
C GLY A 372 9.31 5.58 8.07
N HIS A 373 9.32 6.70 7.35
CA HIS A 373 8.14 7.12 6.57
C HIS A 373 7.88 6.11 5.44
N GLU A 374 6.62 5.81 5.16
CA GLU A 374 6.26 4.90 4.05
C GLU A 374 6.59 5.54 2.70
N SER A 375 6.95 4.72 1.72
CA SER A 375 7.18 5.21 0.36
C SER A 375 5.86 5.47 -0.34
N GLU A 376 5.75 6.63 -0.98
CA GLU A 376 4.58 6.98 -1.79
C GLU A 376 4.72 6.50 -3.23
N ASP A 377 5.95 6.31 -3.70
CA ASP A 377 6.24 5.85 -5.04
C ASP A 377 7.26 4.71 -5.06
N ASP A 378 7.32 4.00 -6.18
CA ASP A 378 8.24 2.89 -6.40
C ASP A 378 9.68 3.39 -6.52
N GLN A 379 10.62 2.59 -6.08
CA GLN A 379 12.03 2.95 -6.05
C GLN A 379 12.85 1.92 -6.82
N THR A 380 13.34 2.33 -7.97
CA THR A 380 14.23 1.50 -8.79
C THR A 380 15.59 2.17 -8.94
N LEU A 381 16.62 1.41 -8.69
CA LEU A 381 18.02 1.80 -8.86
C LEU A 381 18.76 0.70 -9.60
N VAL A 382 19.39 1.04 -10.72
CA VAL A 382 20.24 0.10 -11.46
C VAL A 382 21.62 0.74 -11.67
N VAL A 383 22.66 0.00 -11.35
CA VAL A 383 24.05 0.44 -11.52
C VAL A 383 24.76 -0.47 -12.51
N VAL A 384 25.37 0.13 -13.50
CA VAL A 384 26.28 -0.52 -14.45
C VAL A 384 27.69 -0.09 -14.12
N GLY A 385 28.58 -1.03 -13.85
CA GLY A 385 29.99 -0.80 -13.51
C GLY A 385 30.94 -1.40 -14.50
N PHE A 386 32.08 -0.75 -14.74
CA PHE A 386 33.18 -1.26 -15.55
C PHE A 386 34.39 -1.50 -14.64
N PRO A 387 34.59 -2.74 -14.16
CA PRO A 387 35.64 -3.10 -13.21
C PRO A 387 37.05 -2.97 -13.74
#